data_73101a77068f22108fc24c9b7f6042ad
#
_entry.id   73101a77068f22108fc24c9b7f6042ad
#
_cell.length_a   1.000
_cell.length_b   1.000
_cell.length_c   1.000
_cell.angle_alpha   90.00
_cell.angle_beta   90.00
_cell.angle_gamma   90.00
#
_symmetry.space_group_name_H-M   'P 1'
#
loop_
_entity.id
_entity.type
_entity.pdbx_description
1 polymer ?
#
loop_
_entity_poly.entity_id
_entity_poly.type
_entity_poly.pdbx_seq_one_letter_code
_entity_poly.pdbx_strand_id
1 'polypeptide(L)'
;MNEVKSQTWPTEAGIFEAGDLALESGQTLVSAKLSWKTHGTLAPTRDNVILYPTSFGAQHQDLEWLIGPEGILDPTRWFIVMVDMFGNGQSSSPSNNSSYPERVSTGDNVDAQKVLLKKVFDVDRIACVYGWSMGAQQAYHWACRHPDQVERIVVSCGSARTAP
;
A
#
# COMPACT_ATOMS: atom_id res chain seq x y z
N MET A 1 0.51 -6.12 33.08
CA MET A 1 -0.54 -6.75 32.24
C MET A 1 -0.99 -5.67 31.27
N ASN A 2 -0.54 -5.75 30.02
CA ASN A 2 -1.02 -4.81 28.99
C ASN A 2 -2.43 -5.29 28.59
N GLU A 3 -3.43 -4.49 28.93
CA GLU A 3 -4.76 -4.68 28.36
C GLU A 3 -4.63 -4.56 26.83
N VAL A 4 -4.93 -5.62 26.12
CA VAL A 4 -5.13 -5.59 24.67
C VAL A 4 -6.38 -4.72 24.49
N LYS A 5 -6.20 -3.44 24.15
CA LYS A 5 -7.30 -2.56 23.78
C LYS A 5 -8.06 -3.27 22.65
N SER A 6 -9.31 -3.63 22.89
CA SER A 6 -10.16 -4.26 21.89
C SER A 6 -10.24 -3.32 20.69
N GLN A 7 -9.91 -3.83 19.53
CA GLN A 7 -10.00 -3.10 18.27
C GLN A 7 -11.46 -2.69 18.05
N THR A 8 -11.73 -1.40 17.99
CA THR A 8 -13.08 -0.84 17.98
C THR A 8 -13.58 -0.42 16.60
N TRP A 9 -12.81 -0.69 15.54
CA TRP A 9 -13.12 -0.35 14.15
C TRP A 9 -13.06 -1.58 13.24
N PRO A 10 -13.81 -1.57 12.10
CA PRO A 10 -13.79 -2.65 11.13
C PRO A 10 -12.40 -2.84 10.53
N THR A 11 -12.04 -4.10 10.29
CA THR A 11 -10.85 -4.49 9.54
C THR A 11 -11.19 -5.61 8.57
N GLU A 12 -10.54 -5.60 7.44
CA GLU A 12 -10.62 -6.65 6.43
C GLU A 12 -9.24 -6.88 5.85
N ALA A 13 -8.92 -8.11 5.47
CA ALA A 13 -7.67 -8.46 4.81
C ALA A 13 -7.95 -9.41 3.65
N GLY A 14 -7.12 -9.32 2.62
CA GLY A 14 -7.28 -10.17 1.46
C GLY A 14 -6.07 -10.18 0.55
N ILE A 15 -6.19 -10.96 -0.52
CA ILE A 15 -5.22 -11.03 -1.60
C ILE A 15 -5.93 -10.59 -2.89
N PHE A 16 -5.36 -9.63 -3.57
CA PHE A 16 -5.78 -9.21 -4.90
C PHE A 16 -4.96 -9.96 -5.94
N GLU A 17 -5.64 -10.73 -6.77
CA GLU A 17 -5.04 -11.43 -7.92
C GLU A 17 -4.97 -10.45 -9.10
N ALA A 18 -3.78 -9.88 -9.32
CA ALA A 18 -3.57 -8.87 -10.36
C ALA A 18 -3.35 -9.47 -11.76
N GLY A 19 -3.12 -10.80 -11.84
CA GLY A 19 -2.78 -11.45 -13.09
C GLY A 19 -1.34 -11.17 -13.53
N ASP A 20 -1.08 -11.21 -14.82
CA ASP A 20 0.24 -10.95 -15.38
C ASP A 20 0.47 -9.44 -15.51
N LEU A 21 1.51 -8.92 -14.88
CA LEU A 21 1.87 -7.50 -14.88
C LEU A 21 3.12 -7.26 -15.72
N ALA A 22 2.99 -6.41 -16.74
CA ALA A 22 4.14 -5.87 -17.46
C ALA A 22 4.87 -4.85 -16.57
N LEU A 23 6.16 -5.03 -16.36
CA LEU A 23 7.00 -4.21 -15.48
C LEU A 23 7.79 -3.17 -16.27
N GLU A 24 8.23 -2.11 -15.59
CA GLU A 24 9.12 -1.09 -16.16
C GLU A 24 10.44 -1.67 -16.71
N SER A 25 10.89 -2.80 -16.16
CA SER A 25 12.08 -3.52 -16.63
C SER A 25 11.89 -4.21 -17.99
N GLY A 26 10.67 -4.26 -18.53
CA GLY A 26 10.30 -5.04 -19.71
C GLY A 26 10.03 -6.51 -19.41
N GLN A 27 10.22 -6.96 -18.16
CA GLN A 27 9.87 -8.31 -17.70
C GLN A 27 8.37 -8.38 -17.36
N THR A 28 7.86 -9.58 -17.15
CA THR A 28 6.49 -9.81 -16.68
C THR A 28 6.52 -10.48 -15.33
N LEU A 29 5.79 -9.91 -14.35
CA LEU A 29 5.48 -10.60 -13.10
C LEU A 29 4.25 -11.45 -13.33
N VAL A 30 4.46 -12.75 -13.54
CA VAL A 30 3.39 -13.72 -13.85
C VAL A 30 2.55 -13.99 -12.60
N SER A 31 1.23 -14.02 -12.77
CA SER A 31 0.26 -14.30 -11.70
C SER A 31 0.51 -13.46 -10.44
N ALA A 32 0.70 -12.16 -10.64
CA ALA A 32 0.99 -11.22 -9.57
C ALA A 32 -0.13 -11.16 -8.54
N LYS A 33 0.25 -11.14 -7.26
CA LYS A 33 -0.66 -11.06 -6.12
C LYS A 33 -0.23 -9.95 -5.19
N LEU A 34 -1.20 -9.16 -4.74
CA LEU A 34 -1.00 -8.14 -3.72
C LEU A 34 -1.80 -8.48 -2.47
N SER A 35 -1.12 -8.62 -1.36
CA SER A 35 -1.74 -8.72 -0.03
C SER A 35 -2.11 -7.32 0.46
N TRP A 36 -3.27 -7.21 1.09
CA TRP A 36 -3.75 -5.96 1.63
C TRP A 36 -4.52 -6.16 2.93
N LYS A 37 -4.56 -5.09 3.74
CA LYS A 37 -5.40 -5.01 4.93
C LYS A 37 -5.99 -3.62 5.06
N THR A 38 -7.23 -3.55 5.54
CA THR A 38 -7.91 -2.27 5.76
C THR A 38 -8.23 -2.04 7.22
N HIS A 39 -8.33 -0.77 7.60
CA HIS A 39 -8.82 -0.32 8.90
C HIS A 39 -9.80 0.83 8.69
N GLY A 40 -10.91 0.80 9.43
CA GLY A 40 -11.95 1.83 9.35
C GLY A 40 -13.04 1.50 8.32
N THR A 41 -13.88 2.48 8.02
CA THR A 41 -15.01 2.34 7.12
C THR A 41 -14.85 3.25 5.91
N LEU A 42 -15.00 2.68 4.72
CA LEU A 42 -15.00 3.45 3.48
C LEU A 42 -16.28 4.29 3.40
N ALA A 43 -16.13 5.61 3.25
CA ALA A 43 -17.25 6.51 3.07
C ALA A 43 -18.00 6.23 1.75
N PRO A 44 -19.31 6.46 1.68
CA PRO A 44 -20.06 6.32 0.42
C PRO A 44 -19.50 7.18 -0.73
N THR A 45 -18.94 8.33 -0.40
CA THR A 45 -18.27 9.26 -1.34
C THR A 45 -16.87 8.81 -1.75
N ARG A 46 -16.30 7.81 -1.07
CA ARG A 46 -14.95 7.27 -1.29
C ARG A 46 -13.82 8.29 -1.24
N ASP A 47 -14.01 9.38 -0.49
CA ASP A 47 -13.07 10.49 -0.36
C ASP A 47 -12.22 10.45 0.92
N ASN A 48 -12.44 9.43 1.78
CA ASN A 48 -11.74 9.27 3.05
C ASN A 48 -10.64 8.19 3.01
N VAL A 49 -10.01 7.97 1.87
CA VAL A 49 -9.03 6.90 1.71
C VAL A 49 -7.62 7.40 2.03
N ILE A 50 -6.94 6.70 2.93
CA ILE A 50 -5.49 6.79 3.10
C ILE A 50 -4.86 5.49 2.60
N LEU A 51 -3.99 5.59 1.61
CA LEU A 51 -3.14 4.49 1.18
C LEU A 51 -1.87 4.48 2.03
N TYR A 52 -1.57 3.34 2.64
CA TYR A 52 -0.38 3.13 3.44
C TYR A 52 0.42 1.92 2.91
N PRO A 53 1.27 2.11 1.90
CA PRO A 53 2.13 1.05 1.37
C PRO A 53 3.21 0.67 2.38
N THR A 54 3.56 -0.61 2.44
CA THR A 54 4.60 -1.10 3.35
C THR A 54 6.01 -0.65 2.92
N SER A 55 6.94 -0.72 3.86
CA SER A 55 8.36 -0.43 3.68
C SER A 55 9.14 -1.68 3.29
N PHE A 56 10.44 -1.52 2.96
CA PHE A 56 11.32 -2.64 2.64
C PHE A 56 11.33 -3.70 3.75
N GLY A 57 10.98 -4.94 3.36
CA GLY A 57 10.96 -6.09 4.27
C GLY A 57 9.85 -6.08 5.31
N ALA A 58 9.11 -4.99 5.47
CA ALA A 58 7.99 -4.91 6.39
C ALA A 58 6.72 -5.51 5.78
N GLN A 59 5.94 -6.15 6.62
CA GLN A 59 4.58 -6.58 6.33
C GLN A 59 3.58 -5.64 7.00
N HIS A 60 2.32 -5.65 6.59
CA HIS A 60 1.33 -4.72 7.15
C HIS A 60 1.24 -4.82 8.68
N GLN A 61 1.37 -6.03 9.27
CA GLN A 61 1.34 -6.25 10.72
C GLN A 61 2.43 -5.44 11.46
N ASP A 62 3.59 -5.25 10.83
CA ASP A 62 4.72 -4.54 11.43
C ASP A 62 4.47 -3.02 11.56
N LEU A 63 3.48 -2.52 10.83
CA LEU A 63 3.18 -1.09 10.70
C LEU A 63 1.87 -0.67 11.38
N GLU A 64 1.07 -1.61 11.87
CA GLU A 64 -0.24 -1.36 12.49
C GLU A 64 -0.17 -0.54 13.78
N TRP A 65 1.00 -0.43 14.41
CA TRP A 65 1.18 0.36 15.62
C TRP A 65 0.92 1.88 15.43
N LEU A 66 0.92 2.36 14.18
CA LEU A 66 0.56 3.75 13.84
C LEU A 66 -0.95 3.97 13.74
N ILE A 67 -1.74 2.90 13.73
CA ILE A 67 -3.19 2.95 13.51
C ILE A 67 -3.93 2.96 14.84
N GLY A 68 -4.74 3.97 15.04
CA GLY A 68 -5.56 4.09 16.25
C GLY A 68 -6.23 5.45 16.37
N PRO A 69 -7.28 5.58 17.20
CA PRO A 69 -8.07 6.80 17.31
C PRO A 69 -7.29 8.00 17.89
N GLU A 70 -6.15 7.74 18.54
CA GLU A 70 -5.24 8.77 19.06
C GLU A 70 -3.98 8.88 18.19
N GLY A 71 -3.90 8.09 17.11
CA GLY A 71 -2.77 8.02 16.20
C GLY A 71 -2.87 8.98 15.02
N ILE A 72 -1.80 9.03 14.25
CA ILE A 72 -1.76 9.79 12.98
C ILE A 72 -2.75 9.19 11.98
N LEU A 73 -2.86 7.87 11.97
CA LEU A 73 -3.76 7.11 11.12
C LEU A 73 -4.98 6.68 11.95
N ASP A 74 -5.96 7.59 12.06
CA ASP A 74 -7.18 7.40 12.83
C ASP A 74 -8.25 6.66 12.00
N PRO A 75 -8.52 5.37 12.28
CA PRO A 75 -9.47 4.56 11.53
C PRO A 75 -10.93 4.87 11.84
N THR A 76 -11.21 5.75 12.80
CA THR A 76 -12.58 6.25 13.06
C THR A 76 -12.99 7.32 12.06
N ARG A 77 -12.02 7.93 11.38
CA ARG A 77 -12.20 9.01 10.40
C ARG A 77 -11.83 8.58 8.98
N TRP A 78 -10.82 7.73 8.87
CA TRP A 78 -10.21 7.35 7.61
C TRP A 78 -10.41 5.87 7.30
N PHE A 79 -10.57 5.57 6.04
CA PHE A 79 -10.43 4.22 5.51
C PHE A 79 -8.98 4.02 5.08
N ILE A 80 -8.22 3.31 5.91
CA ILE A 80 -6.79 3.10 5.71
C ILE A 80 -6.60 1.79 4.97
N VAL A 81 -6.00 1.85 3.80
CA VAL A 81 -5.65 0.68 2.98
C VAL A 81 -4.15 0.46 3.05
N MET A 82 -3.75 -0.58 3.76
CA MET A 82 -2.37 -1.05 3.77
C MET A 82 -2.16 -2.03 2.63
N VAL A 83 -1.10 -1.85 1.86
CA VAL A 83 -0.75 -2.77 0.77
C VAL A 83 0.67 -3.24 0.95
N ASP A 84 0.83 -4.55 1.00
CA ASP A 84 2.13 -5.19 1.06
C ASP A 84 2.85 -5.06 -0.29
N MET A 85 4.03 -4.47 -0.27
CA MET A 85 4.81 -4.30 -1.49
C MET A 85 5.30 -5.64 -2.04
N PHE A 86 5.52 -5.71 -3.35
CA PHE A 86 6.18 -6.87 -3.95
C PHE A 86 7.56 -7.12 -3.31
N GLY A 87 7.88 -8.38 -3.10
CA GLY A 87 9.15 -8.81 -2.52
C GLY A 87 9.15 -8.95 -1.00
N ASN A 88 8.04 -8.65 -0.29
CA ASN A 88 7.99 -8.71 1.19
C ASN A 88 7.54 -10.08 1.76
N GLY A 89 7.23 -11.06 0.89
CA GLY A 89 6.82 -12.40 1.30
C GLY A 89 5.30 -12.58 1.47
N GLN A 90 4.51 -11.52 1.62
CA GLN A 90 3.04 -11.57 1.64
C GLN A 90 2.46 -11.40 0.23
N SER A 91 2.86 -10.35 -0.47
CA SER A 91 2.63 -10.19 -1.91
C SER A 91 3.58 -11.06 -2.71
N SER A 92 3.43 -11.11 -4.03
CA SER A 92 4.35 -11.84 -4.91
C SER A 92 5.80 -11.50 -4.59
N SER A 93 6.60 -12.53 -4.38
CA SER A 93 7.97 -12.44 -3.86
C SER A 93 8.81 -13.61 -4.39
N PRO A 94 10.13 -13.53 -4.38
CA PRO A 94 10.98 -14.67 -4.75
C PRO A 94 10.70 -15.93 -3.95
N SER A 95 10.21 -15.79 -2.71
CA SER A 95 9.90 -16.91 -1.81
C SER A 95 8.59 -17.63 -2.13
N ASN A 96 7.67 -17.01 -2.87
CA ASN A 96 6.33 -17.55 -3.15
C ASN A 96 5.93 -17.53 -4.63
N ASN A 97 6.80 -17.04 -5.53
CA ASN A 97 6.60 -17.01 -6.98
C ASN A 97 7.89 -17.42 -7.68
N SER A 98 7.93 -18.62 -8.22
CA SER A 98 9.11 -19.19 -8.88
C SER A 98 9.53 -18.45 -10.16
N SER A 99 8.63 -17.65 -10.74
CA SER A 99 8.86 -16.81 -11.92
C SER A 99 9.02 -15.34 -11.53
N TYR A 100 9.40 -15.05 -10.27
CA TYR A 100 9.56 -13.67 -9.82
C TYR A 100 10.69 -12.98 -10.58
N PRO A 101 10.43 -11.79 -11.17
CA PRO A 101 11.41 -11.09 -11.98
C PRO A 101 12.63 -10.65 -11.17
N GLU A 102 13.76 -10.50 -11.83
CA GLU A 102 14.98 -9.99 -11.21
C GLU A 102 14.82 -8.57 -10.66
N ARG A 103 13.96 -7.79 -11.29
CA ARG A 103 13.80 -6.38 -10.96
C ARG A 103 12.32 -5.97 -10.97
N VAL A 104 11.82 -5.56 -9.80
CA VAL A 104 10.50 -4.94 -9.61
C VAL A 104 10.72 -3.57 -8.98
N SER A 105 10.25 -2.53 -9.64
CA SER A 105 10.47 -1.14 -9.22
C SER A 105 9.42 -0.64 -8.23
N THR A 106 9.68 0.52 -7.63
CA THR A 106 8.69 1.28 -6.85
C THR A 106 7.51 1.70 -7.73
N GLY A 107 7.75 2.03 -9.00
CA GLY A 107 6.71 2.36 -9.97
C GLY A 107 5.78 1.19 -10.24
N ASP A 108 6.32 -0.01 -10.41
CA ASP A 108 5.51 -1.23 -10.60
C ASP A 108 4.59 -1.48 -9.41
N ASN A 109 5.06 -1.24 -8.17
CA ASN A 109 4.23 -1.33 -6.97
C ASN A 109 3.08 -0.32 -7.00
N VAL A 110 3.35 0.92 -7.37
CA VAL A 110 2.35 2.01 -7.45
C VAL A 110 1.28 1.68 -8.49
N ASP A 111 1.67 1.21 -9.68
CA ASP A 111 0.73 0.85 -10.73
C ASP A 111 -0.16 -0.34 -10.31
N ALA A 112 0.40 -1.33 -9.64
CA ALA A 112 -0.36 -2.45 -9.11
C ALA A 112 -1.32 -2.04 -7.98
N GLN A 113 -0.89 -1.15 -7.07
CA GLN A 113 -1.73 -0.58 -6.01
C GLN A 113 -2.91 0.20 -6.59
N LYS A 114 -2.69 0.96 -7.66
CA LYS A 114 -3.76 1.68 -8.36
C LYS A 114 -4.84 0.74 -8.87
N VAL A 115 -4.43 -0.35 -9.50
CA VAL A 115 -5.37 -1.37 -10.01
C VAL A 115 -6.12 -2.02 -8.86
N LEU A 116 -5.43 -2.37 -7.76
CA LEU A 116 -6.04 -2.91 -6.55
C LEU A 116 -7.11 -1.96 -5.99
N LEU A 117 -6.77 -0.69 -5.77
CA LEU A 117 -7.70 0.30 -5.23
C LEU A 117 -8.97 0.43 -6.07
N LYS A 118 -8.80 0.43 -7.40
CA LYS A 118 -9.95 0.48 -8.31
C LYS A 118 -10.78 -0.80 -8.30
N LYS A 119 -10.13 -1.97 -8.38
CA LYS A 119 -10.82 -3.26 -8.54
C LYS A 119 -11.45 -3.78 -7.27
N VAL A 120 -10.82 -3.57 -6.12
CA VAL A 120 -11.29 -4.09 -4.83
C VAL A 120 -12.23 -3.11 -4.15
N PHE A 121 -11.91 -1.80 -4.17
CA PHE A 121 -12.62 -0.79 -3.41
C PHE A 121 -13.38 0.22 -4.25
N ASP A 122 -13.24 0.17 -5.59
CA ASP A 122 -13.78 1.17 -6.54
C ASP A 122 -13.35 2.61 -6.17
N VAL A 123 -12.09 2.76 -5.77
CA VAL A 123 -11.46 4.04 -5.38
C VAL A 123 -10.65 4.58 -6.55
N ASP A 124 -10.92 5.82 -6.94
CA ASP A 124 -10.21 6.55 -7.99
C ASP A 124 -9.37 7.71 -7.43
N ARG A 125 -9.70 8.20 -6.22
CA ARG A 125 -9.00 9.31 -5.57
C ARG A 125 -8.59 8.93 -4.16
N ILE A 126 -7.41 9.36 -3.78
CA ILE A 126 -6.78 9.08 -2.49
C ILE A 126 -6.58 10.41 -1.76
N ALA A 127 -7.17 10.54 -0.57
CA ALA A 127 -7.00 11.73 0.25
C ALA A 127 -5.55 11.91 0.72
N CYS A 128 -4.86 10.79 0.99
CA CYS A 128 -3.46 10.85 1.37
C CYS A 128 -2.75 9.51 1.05
N VAL A 129 -1.55 9.59 0.51
CA VAL A 129 -0.60 8.46 0.54
C VAL A 129 0.38 8.71 1.68
N TYR A 130 0.32 7.88 2.70
CA TYR A 130 1.22 7.95 3.86
C TYR A 130 2.34 6.93 3.70
N GLY A 131 3.57 7.38 3.62
CA GLY A 131 4.71 6.50 3.40
C GLY A 131 5.84 6.68 4.39
N TRP A 132 6.42 5.56 4.83
CA TRP A 132 7.64 5.51 5.60
C TRP A 132 8.74 4.81 4.81
N SER A 133 9.98 5.32 4.80
CA SER A 133 11.15 4.71 4.15
C SER A 133 10.87 4.40 2.67
N MET A 134 10.93 3.15 2.23
CA MET A 134 10.57 2.76 0.86
C MET A 134 9.08 3.00 0.56
N GLY A 135 8.20 2.93 1.55
CA GLY A 135 6.81 3.37 1.43
C GLY A 135 6.69 4.86 1.10
N ALA A 136 7.62 5.68 1.61
CA ALA A 136 7.70 7.10 1.27
C ALA A 136 8.16 7.33 -0.18
N GLN A 137 9.03 6.48 -0.72
CA GLN A 137 9.37 6.50 -2.15
C GLN A 137 8.15 6.17 -3.00
N GLN A 138 7.32 5.20 -2.57
CA GLN A 138 6.05 4.91 -3.23
C GLN A 138 5.11 6.12 -3.20
N ALA A 139 5.03 6.86 -2.08
CA ALA A 139 4.23 8.08 -1.99
C ALA A 139 4.70 9.17 -2.98
N TYR A 140 6.01 9.36 -3.16
CA TYR A 140 6.54 10.23 -4.21
C TYR A 140 6.15 9.77 -5.61
N HIS A 141 6.28 8.47 -5.90
CA HIS A 141 5.88 7.91 -7.20
C HIS A 141 4.38 8.12 -7.46
N TRP A 142 3.52 7.93 -6.46
CA TRP A 142 2.09 8.22 -6.56
C TRP A 142 1.84 9.68 -6.97
N ALA A 143 2.45 10.63 -6.27
CA ALA A 143 2.27 12.05 -6.57
C ALA A 143 2.79 12.44 -7.96
N CYS A 144 3.87 11.83 -8.43
CA CYS A 144 4.45 12.14 -9.73
C CYS A 144 3.70 11.45 -10.89
N ARG A 145 3.26 10.21 -10.70
CA ARG A 145 2.62 9.41 -11.78
C ARG A 145 1.13 9.66 -11.89
N HIS A 146 0.48 9.96 -10.76
CA HIS A 146 -0.98 10.10 -10.67
C HIS A 146 -1.40 11.35 -9.89
N PRO A 147 -0.90 12.56 -10.28
CA PRO A 147 -1.14 13.81 -9.53
C PRO A 147 -2.63 14.14 -9.40
N ASP A 148 -3.45 13.76 -10.37
CA ASP A 148 -4.89 14.02 -10.35
C ASP A 148 -5.68 13.07 -9.42
N GLN A 149 -5.01 12.01 -8.93
CA GLN A 149 -5.64 10.98 -8.09
C GLN A 149 -5.23 11.08 -6.63
N VAL A 150 -4.20 11.85 -6.30
CA VAL A 150 -3.65 11.99 -4.94
C VAL A 150 -3.75 13.44 -4.50
N GLU A 151 -4.45 13.69 -3.39
CA GLU A 151 -4.56 15.04 -2.86
C GLU A 151 -3.34 15.45 -2.04
N ARG A 152 -2.79 14.52 -1.27
CA ARG A 152 -1.66 14.77 -0.35
C ARG A 152 -0.75 13.56 -0.26
N ILE A 153 0.51 13.81 0.04
CA ILE A 153 1.45 12.76 0.44
C ILE A 153 2.07 13.14 1.79
N VAL A 154 2.30 12.13 2.62
CA VAL A 154 3.16 12.23 3.80
C VAL A 154 4.36 11.34 3.57
N VAL A 155 5.55 11.93 3.67
CA VAL A 155 6.82 11.27 3.38
C VAL A 155 7.68 11.31 4.65
N SER A 156 7.87 10.16 5.28
CA SER A 156 8.69 10.02 6.47
C SER A 156 9.91 9.14 6.17
N CYS A 157 11.11 9.62 6.50
CA CYS A 157 12.37 8.89 6.32
C CYS A 157 12.61 8.39 4.88
N GLY A 158 12.02 9.04 3.89
CA GLY A 158 12.16 8.70 2.48
C GLY A 158 12.98 9.73 1.72
N SER A 159 13.41 9.35 0.52
CA SER A 159 14.08 10.23 -0.42
C SER A 159 13.41 10.18 -1.78
N ALA A 160 13.36 11.33 -2.48
CA ALA A 160 12.87 11.39 -3.85
C ALA A 160 13.83 10.73 -4.85
N ARG A 161 15.09 10.54 -4.45
CA ARG A 161 16.13 9.90 -5.24
C ARG A 161 17.08 9.14 -4.33
N THR A 162 17.34 7.87 -4.67
CA THR A 162 18.32 7.05 -3.98
C THR A 162 19.74 7.60 -4.27
N ALA A 163 20.61 7.55 -3.27
CA ALA A 163 22.04 7.82 -3.48
C ALA A 163 22.62 6.81 -4.47
N PRO A 164 23.62 7.22 -5.27
CA PRO A 164 24.33 6.34 -6.18
C PRO A 164 25.11 5.26 -5.42
#